data_d02886090b2058e751005c5bf6d9500e
#
_entry.id   d02886090b2058e751005c5bf6d9500e
#
_cell.length_a   1.000
_cell.length_b   1.000
_cell.length_c   1.000
_cell.angle_alpha   90.00
_cell.angle_beta   90.00
_cell.angle_gamma   90.00
#
_symmetry.space_group_name_H-M   'P 1'
#
loop_
_entity.id
_entity.type
_entity.pdbx_description
1 polymer ?
#
loop_
_entity_poly.entity_id
_entity_poly.type
_entity_poly.pdbx_seq_one_letter_code
_entity_poly.pdbx_strand_id
1 'polypeptide(L)'
;MSVNIPSLDLSHFLSNDYDVKNKFVNDLGNAYQQIGFIALKGHFLTKENIDQIYHQTKRFFNLPIAIKRKYELDGFDGQRGYTSFGKEHAKGKKHGDLKEFWHFGQYLDEQDYNKFNYPKNLNVEEIPEFNEVGKLVY
;
A
#
# COMPACT_ATOMS: atom_id res chain seq x y z
N MET A 1 -17.66 -1.46 24.58
CA MET A 1 -18.47 -1.70 23.37
C MET A 1 -17.50 -2.21 22.30
N SER A 2 -17.74 -3.39 21.74
CA SER A 2 -16.94 -3.87 20.60
C SER A 2 -17.37 -3.10 19.34
N VAL A 3 -16.47 -2.34 18.76
CA VAL A 3 -16.71 -1.70 17.46
C VAL A 3 -16.63 -2.81 16.40
N ASN A 4 -17.73 -3.05 15.72
CA ASN A 4 -17.74 -4.00 14.60
C ASN A 4 -17.40 -3.24 13.31
N ILE A 5 -16.29 -3.59 12.67
CA ILE A 5 -15.89 -3.00 11.37
C ILE A 5 -16.80 -3.56 10.28
N PRO A 6 -17.56 -2.72 9.56
CA PRO A 6 -18.40 -3.18 8.46
C PRO A 6 -17.59 -3.89 7.37
N SER A 7 -18.17 -4.95 6.81
CA SER A 7 -17.56 -5.71 5.72
C SER A 7 -18.42 -5.57 4.47
N LEU A 8 -17.82 -5.06 3.37
CA LEU A 8 -18.47 -4.87 2.09
C LEU A 8 -17.82 -5.75 1.02
N ASP A 9 -18.62 -6.19 0.05
CA ASP A 9 -18.14 -6.98 -1.07
C ASP A 9 -17.92 -6.07 -2.29
N LEU A 10 -16.67 -6.00 -2.75
CA LEU A 10 -16.27 -5.15 -3.89
C LEU A 10 -16.95 -5.57 -5.21
N SER A 11 -17.37 -6.83 -5.33
CA SER A 11 -18.11 -7.30 -6.51
C SER A 11 -19.43 -6.55 -6.70
N HIS A 12 -20.04 -6.06 -5.61
CA HIS A 12 -21.25 -5.24 -5.69
C HIS A 12 -21.01 -3.89 -6.38
N PHE A 13 -19.81 -3.29 -6.20
CA PHE A 13 -19.45 -2.07 -6.91
C PHE A 13 -19.25 -2.30 -8.41
N LEU A 14 -18.81 -3.50 -8.78
CA LEU A 14 -18.59 -3.91 -10.17
C LEU A 14 -19.85 -4.44 -10.85
N SER A 15 -20.96 -4.57 -10.12
CA SER A 15 -22.23 -5.04 -10.65
C SER A 15 -22.76 -4.09 -11.72
N ASN A 16 -23.39 -4.68 -12.75
CA ASN A 16 -24.19 -3.93 -13.73
C ASN A 16 -25.56 -3.50 -13.19
N ASP A 17 -25.98 -4.06 -12.05
CA ASP A 17 -27.21 -3.68 -11.37
C ASP A 17 -26.98 -2.37 -10.60
N TYR A 18 -27.74 -1.34 -11.01
CA TYR A 18 -27.64 0.00 -10.44
C TYR A 18 -27.98 0.06 -8.95
N ASP A 19 -28.99 -0.70 -8.51
CA ASP A 19 -29.42 -0.69 -7.11
C ASP A 19 -28.39 -1.37 -6.20
N VAL A 20 -27.80 -2.48 -6.67
CA VAL A 20 -26.71 -3.18 -5.97
C VAL A 20 -25.51 -2.26 -5.82
N LYS A 21 -25.11 -1.58 -6.90
CA LYS A 21 -23.99 -0.64 -6.90
C LYS A 21 -24.25 0.55 -5.98
N ASN A 22 -25.44 1.17 -6.07
CA ASN A 22 -25.81 2.30 -5.20
C ASN A 22 -25.82 1.90 -3.72
N LYS A 23 -26.35 0.73 -3.42
CA LYS A 23 -26.32 0.22 -2.04
C LYS A 23 -24.91 0.12 -1.53
N PHE A 24 -23.98 -0.45 -2.32
CA PHE A 24 -22.56 -0.53 -1.94
C PHE A 24 -21.96 0.84 -1.65
N VAL A 25 -22.19 1.84 -2.53
CA VAL A 25 -21.68 3.21 -2.38
C VAL A 25 -22.22 3.87 -1.11
N ASN A 26 -23.51 3.71 -0.83
CA ASN A 26 -24.14 4.25 0.38
C ASN A 26 -23.58 3.59 1.66
N ASP A 27 -23.47 2.26 1.66
CA ASP A 27 -22.91 1.51 2.81
C ASP A 27 -21.44 1.89 3.06
N LEU A 28 -20.66 2.10 1.99
CA LEU A 28 -19.28 2.57 2.06
C LEU A 28 -19.21 3.97 2.71
N GLY A 29 -20.02 4.90 2.22
CA GLY A 29 -20.09 6.25 2.76
C GLY A 29 -20.47 6.28 4.25
N ASN A 30 -21.49 5.50 4.62
CA ASN A 30 -21.95 5.38 6.02
C ASN A 30 -20.86 4.80 6.92
N ALA A 31 -20.14 3.77 6.45
CA ALA A 31 -19.06 3.14 7.22
C ALA A 31 -17.92 4.12 7.49
N TYR A 32 -17.48 4.88 6.48
CA TYR A 32 -16.45 5.90 6.66
C TYR A 32 -16.90 7.04 7.56
N GLN A 33 -18.16 7.47 7.44
CA GLN A 33 -18.69 8.54 8.29
C GLN A 33 -18.80 8.14 9.76
N GLN A 34 -19.17 6.90 10.04
CA GLN A 34 -19.43 6.43 11.41
C GLN A 34 -18.18 5.87 12.10
N ILE A 35 -17.31 5.18 11.36
CA ILE A 35 -16.21 4.39 11.93
C ILE A 35 -14.86 4.81 11.36
N GLY A 36 -14.79 5.29 10.10
CA GLY A 36 -13.56 5.63 9.40
C GLY A 36 -12.83 4.44 8.76
N PHE A 37 -13.38 3.22 8.89
CA PHE A 37 -12.78 1.98 8.38
C PHE A 37 -13.84 1.06 7.77
N ILE A 38 -13.40 0.26 6.79
CA ILE A 38 -14.17 -0.87 6.26
C ILE A 38 -13.24 -2.06 6.03
N ALA A 39 -13.83 -3.26 6.00
CA ALA A 39 -13.20 -4.46 5.47
C ALA A 39 -13.81 -4.75 4.09
N LEU A 40 -12.96 -4.91 3.06
CA LEU A 40 -13.41 -5.30 1.71
C LEU A 40 -13.23 -6.80 1.51
N LYS A 41 -14.26 -7.44 0.98
CA LYS A 41 -14.23 -8.80 0.42
C LYS A 41 -14.35 -8.73 -1.10
N GLY A 42 -14.11 -9.85 -1.78
CA GLY A 42 -14.23 -9.89 -3.24
C GLY A 42 -13.22 -8.99 -3.97
N HIS A 43 -12.11 -8.65 -3.31
CA HIS A 43 -10.99 -7.94 -3.92
C HIS A 43 -10.19 -8.90 -4.83
N PHE A 44 -9.36 -8.34 -5.72
CA PHE A 44 -8.65 -9.12 -6.74
C PHE A 44 -7.46 -9.93 -6.21
N LEU A 45 -6.98 -9.66 -5.01
CA LEU A 45 -5.85 -10.37 -4.44
C LEU A 45 -6.28 -11.75 -3.96
N THR A 46 -5.69 -12.79 -4.53
CA THR A 46 -5.90 -14.17 -4.06
C THR A 46 -5.16 -14.40 -2.75
N LYS A 47 -5.50 -15.52 -2.07
CA LYS A 47 -4.77 -15.90 -0.86
C LYS A 47 -3.28 -16.10 -1.13
N GLU A 48 -2.94 -16.70 -2.26
CA GLU A 48 -1.55 -16.92 -2.70
C GLU A 48 -0.81 -15.60 -2.90
N ASN A 49 -1.46 -14.60 -3.53
CA ASN A 49 -0.90 -13.25 -3.68
C ASN A 49 -0.62 -12.62 -2.32
N ILE A 50 -1.58 -12.71 -1.40
CA ILE A 50 -1.44 -12.16 -0.05
C ILE A 50 -0.28 -12.86 0.70
N ASP A 51 -0.22 -14.20 0.64
CA ASP A 51 0.86 -14.96 1.27
C ASP A 51 2.23 -14.57 0.69
N GLN A 52 2.33 -14.35 -0.63
CA GLN A 52 3.56 -13.86 -1.27
C GLN A 52 3.92 -12.46 -0.80
N ILE A 53 2.95 -11.53 -0.75
CA ILE A 53 3.17 -10.17 -0.26
C ILE A 53 3.78 -10.22 1.15
N TYR A 54 3.17 -10.95 2.07
CA TYR A 54 3.68 -11.07 3.44
C TYR A 54 5.06 -11.74 3.49
N HIS A 55 5.27 -12.80 2.71
CA HIS A 55 6.53 -13.52 2.69
C HIS A 55 7.69 -12.63 2.21
N GLN A 56 7.54 -11.97 1.08
CA GLN A 56 8.58 -11.11 0.51
C GLN A 56 8.80 -9.85 1.35
N THR A 57 7.73 -9.26 1.87
CA THR A 57 7.83 -8.11 2.79
C THR A 57 8.64 -8.48 4.03
N LYS A 58 8.39 -9.64 4.62
CA LYS A 58 9.16 -10.14 5.77
C LYS A 58 10.63 -10.38 5.40
N ARG A 59 10.93 -10.93 4.23
CA ARG A 59 12.31 -11.09 3.75
C ARG A 59 13.03 -9.75 3.67
N PHE A 60 12.39 -8.74 3.07
CA PHE A 60 12.97 -7.41 2.95
C PHE A 60 13.27 -6.76 4.31
N PHE A 61 12.29 -6.74 5.21
CA PHE A 61 12.48 -6.10 6.52
C PHE A 61 13.46 -6.85 7.43
N ASN A 62 13.73 -8.13 7.17
CA ASN A 62 14.77 -8.90 7.84
C ASN A 62 16.19 -8.66 7.29
N LEU A 63 16.34 -7.94 6.19
CA LEU A 63 17.67 -7.57 5.69
C LEU A 63 18.41 -6.67 6.70
N PRO A 64 19.75 -6.75 6.72
CA PRO A 64 20.56 -5.82 7.50
C PRO A 64 20.22 -4.37 7.17
N ILE A 65 20.22 -3.51 8.18
CA ILE A 65 19.87 -2.09 8.03
C ILE A 65 20.73 -1.40 6.96
N ALA A 66 21.99 -1.76 6.84
CA ALA A 66 22.91 -1.21 5.83
C ALA A 66 22.45 -1.52 4.40
N ILE A 67 21.81 -2.69 4.18
CA ILE A 67 21.25 -3.06 2.89
C ILE A 67 19.95 -2.28 2.63
N LYS A 68 19.04 -2.27 3.60
CA LYS A 68 17.77 -1.54 3.46
C LYS A 68 18.00 -0.06 3.16
N ARG A 69 18.99 0.58 3.77
CA ARG A 69 19.35 1.99 3.56
C ARG A 69 19.83 2.31 2.14
N LYS A 70 20.30 1.35 1.36
CA LYS A 70 20.63 1.59 -0.05
C LYS A 70 19.40 2.02 -0.88
N TYR A 71 18.22 1.65 -0.40
CA TYR A 71 16.92 1.92 -1.03
C TYR A 71 16.19 3.11 -0.42
N GLU A 72 16.86 3.88 0.43
CA GLU A 72 16.35 5.10 1.02
C GLU A 72 16.75 6.29 0.14
N LEU A 73 15.77 6.89 -0.55
CA LEU A 73 16.01 8.00 -1.46
C LEU A 73 15.87 9.35 -0.76
N ASP A 74 16.88 10.18 -0.92
CA ASP A 74 16.80 11.58 -0.51
C ASP A 74 15.97 12.40 -1.52
N GLY A 75 15.18 13.35 -1.02
CA GLY A 75 14.38 14.26 -1.84
C GLY A 75 13.03 13.71 -2.32
N PHE A 76 12.65 12.48 -1.93
CA PHE A 76 11.36 11.89 -2.28
C PHE A 76 10.39 11.78 -1.09
N ASP A 77 10.76 12.31 0.08
CA ASP A 77 9.92 12.34 1.29
C ASP A 77 9.26 10.98 1.61
N GLY A 78 10.00 9.88 1.38
CA GLY A 78 9.51 8.54 1.61
C GLY A 78 8.47 8.01 0.59
N GLN A 79 8.23 8.73 -0.51
CA GLN A 79 7.21 8.33 -1.49
C GLN A 79 7.59 7.10 -2.33
N ARG A 80 8.85 6.68 -2.30
CA ARG A 80 9.37 5.47 -2.97
C ARG A 80 10.46 4.84 -2.12
N GLY A 81 10.50 3.51 -2.20
CA GLY A 81 11.55 2.74 -1.55
C GLY A 81 11.39 2.67 -0.04
N TYR A 82 12.50 2.55 0.63
CA TYR A 82 12.59 2.34 2.07
C TYR A 82 12.59 3.66 2.84
N THR A 83 11.90 3.68 3.96
CA THR A 83 11.97 4.75 4.95
C THR A 83 12.33 4.15 6.31
N SER A 84 13.45 4.59 6.87
CA SER A 84 13.99 4.08 8.14
C SER A 84 13.26 4.64 9.36
N PHE A 85 13.43 3.95 10.49
CA PHE A 85 12.92 4.40 11.78
C PHE A 85 13.33 5.85 12.08
N GLY A 86 12.38 6.63 12.58
CA GLY A 86 12.63 7.99 13.05
C GLY A 86 12.71 9.05 11.94
N LYS A 87 12.58 8.69 10.67
CA LYS A 87 12.55 9.68 9.58
C LYS A 87 11.20 10.38 9.46
N GLU A 88 10.11 9.64 9.62
CA GLU A 88 8.78 10.24 9.58
C GLU A 88 8.39 10.77 10.95
N HIS A 89 7.77 11.94 10.97
CA HIS A 89 7.32 12.60 12.19
C HIS A 89 5.84 12.93 12.06
N ALA A 90 5.06 12.60 13.08
CA ALA A 90 3.70 13.10 13.16
C ALA A 90 3.73 14.65 13.22
N LYS A 91 2.80 15.30 12.51
CA LYS A 91 2.71 16.77 12.44
C LYS A 91 2.76 17.40 13.83
N GLY A 92 3.77 18.24 14.07
CA GLY A 92 3.97 18.95 15.35
C GLY A 92 4.66 18.13 16.45
N LYS A 93 5.16 16.91 16.17
CA LYS A 93 5.94 16.10 17.12
C LYS A 93 7.44 16.22 16.85
N LYS A 94 8.27 16.20 17.93
CA LYS A 94 9.73 16.26 17.85
C LYS A 94 10.39 14.88 17.71
N HIS A 95 9.66 13.81 18.01
CA HIS A 95 10.18 12.45 17.96
C HIS A 95 9.69 11.77 16.69
N GLY A 96 10.59 11.10 15.99
CA GLY A 96 10.28 10.29 14.82
C GLY A 96 9.45 9.07 15.17
N ASP A 97 8.66 8.61 14.23
CA ASP A 97 7.84 7.41 14.37
C ASP A 97 8.72 6.17 14.50
N LEU A 98 8.36 5.29 15.44
CA LEU A 98 9.03 4.00 15.62
C LEU A 98 8.50 2.96 14.63
N LYS A 99 8.54 3.31 13.35
CA LYS A 99 8.18 2.41 12.24
C LYS A 99 9.19 2.53 11.12
N GLU A 100 9.35 1.47 10.37
CA GLU A 100 9.99 1.47 9.07
C GLU A 100 8.99 0.97 8.03
N PHE A 101 9.10 1.44 6.79
CA PHE A 101 8.16 1.05 5.74
C PHE A 101 8.80 1.11 4.36
N TRP A 102 8.09 0.50 3.40
CA TRP A 102 8.41 0.56 1.99
C TRP A 102 7.23 1.08 1.21
N HIS A 103 7.47 2.02 0.30
CA HIS A 103 6.46 2.50 -0.63
C HIS A 103 6.73 2.01 -2.05
N PHE A 104 5.73 1.33 -2.60
CA PHE A 104 5.59 1.18 -4.04
C PHE A 104 4.73 2.30 -4.58
N GLY A 105 5.03 2.76 -5.78
CA GLY A 105 4.16 3.64 -6.54
C GLY A 105 3.59 2.93 -7.75
N GLN A 106 2.75 3.61 -8.47
CA GLN A 106 2.16 3.10 -9.70
C GLN A 106 3.25 2.73 -10.72
N TYR A 107 3.03 1.65 -11.45
CA TYR A 107 3.87 1.25 -12.57
C TYR A 107 3.31 1.88 -13.84
N LEU A 108 4.09 2.75 -14.47
CA LEU A 108 3.74 3.48 -15.67
C LEU A 108 4.69 3.09 -16.81
N ASP A 109 4.31 3.38 -18.04
CA ASP A 109 5.26 3.33 -19.16
C ASP A 109 6.26 4.51 -19.12
N GLU A 110 7.32 4.44 -19.91
CA GLU A 110 8.38 5.45 -19.93
C GLU A 110 7.87 6.83 -20.37
N GLN A 111 6.85 6.89 -21.23
CA GLN A 111 6.28 8.16 -21.69
C GLN A 111 5.55 8.86 -20.57
N ASP A 112 4.76 8.12 -19.81
CA ASP A 112 4.00 8.66 -18.69
C ASP A 112 4.89 9.03 -17.49
N TYR A 113 5.94 8.27 -17.20
CA TYR A 113 6.93 8.66 -16.20
C TYR A 113 7.53 10.02 -16.53
N ASN A 114 7.94 10.24 -17.79
CA ASN A 114 8.56 11.49 -18.23
C ASN A 114 7.55 12.65 -18.25
N LYS A 115 6.34 12.40 -18.75
CA LYS A 115 5.29 13.41 -18.88
C LYS A 115 4.85 14.00 -17.54
N PHE A 116 4.74 13.15 -16.50
CA PHE A 116 4.24 13.54 -15.18
C PHE A 116 5.37 13.75 -14.17
N ASN A 117 6.63 13.59 -14.56
CA ASN A 117 7.78 13.58 -13.67
C ASN A 117 7.54 12.66 -12.45
N TYR A 118 7.00 11.47 -12.71
CA TYR A 118 6.57 10.55 -11.66
C TYR A 118 7.77 9.73 -11.16
N PRO A 119 7.97 9.58 -9.85
CA PRO A 119 9.10 8.81 -9.34
C PRO A 119 8.95 7.32 -9.69
N LYS A 120 10.01 6.74 -10.26
CA LYS A 120 10.06 5.29 -10.56
C LYS A 120 10.17 4.46 -9.29
N ASN A 121 9.63 3.25 -9.34
CA ASN A 121 9.84 2.26 -8.28
C ASN A 121 11.31 1.81 -8.25
N LEU A 122 11.81 1.53 -7.04
CA LEU A 122 13.13 0.92 -6.86
C LEU A 122 13.02 -0.59 -6.94
N ASN A 123 14.08 -1.22 -7.46
CA ASN A 123 14.25 -2.65 -7.49
C ASN A 123 15.22 -3.09 -6.41
N VAL A 124 14.79 -4.03 -5.56
CA VAL A 124 15.64 -4.64 -4.53
C VAL A 124 16.43 -5.77 -5.16
N GLU A 125 17.76 -5.59 -5.28
CA GLU A 125 18.64 -6.57 -5.94
C GLU A 125 18.79 -7.86 -5.13
N GLU A 126 18.78 -7.74 -3.79
CA GLU A 126 18.93 -8.88 -2.89
C GLU A 126 17.69 -9.78 -2.85
N ILE A 127 16.52 -9.26 -3.28
CA ILE A 127 15.26 -10.01 -3.28
C ILE A 127 14.46 -9.62 -4.55
N PRO A 128 14.81 -10.14 -5.73
CA PRO A 128 14.10 -9.80 -6.97
C PRO A 128 12.59 -10.05 -6.91
N GLU A 129 12.16 -11.09 -6.18
CA GLU A 129 10.74 -11.44 -6.00
C GLU A 129 9.97 -10.36 -5.22
N PHE A 130 10.64 -9.53 -4.42
CA PHE A 130 10.02 -8.41 -3.73
C PHE A 130 9.53 -7.34 -4.72
N ASN A 131 10.22 -7.18 -5.85
CA ASN A 131 9.83 -6.23 -6.88
C ASN A 131 8.50 -6.64 -7.56
N GLU A 132 8.25 -7.95 -7.65
CA GLU A 132 7.00 -8.46 -8.21
C GLU A 132 5.80 -8.21 -7.28
N VAL A 133 6.03 -8.11 -5.96
CA VAL A 133 4.98 -7.76 -4.99
C VAL A 133 4.35 -6.40 -5.31
N GLY A 134 5.16 -5.41 -5.68
CA GLY A 134 4.64 -4.10 -6.08
C GLY A 134 3.70 -4.18 -7.28
N LYS A 135 4.02 -5.02 -8.26
CA LYS A 135 3.19 -5.23 -9.46
C LYS A 135 1.88 -5.98 -9.15
N LEU A 136 1.86 -6.80 -8.11
CA LEU A 136 0.65 -7.52 -7.71
C LEU A 136 -0.40 -6.62 -7.05
N VAL A 137 0.01 -5.52 -6.45
CA VAL A 137 -0.89 -4.62 -5.71
C VAL A 137 -1.30 -3.38 -6.51
N TYR A 138 -0.64 -3.13 -7.64
CA TYR A 138 -0.94 -2.08 -8.60
C TYR A 138 -1.44 -2.63 -9.93
#